data_74d1bbba1edd61a83fbbbdf02fb4f5b4
#
_entry.id   74d1bbba1edd61a83fbbbdf02fb4f5b4
#
_cell.length_a   1.000
_cell.length_b   1.000
_cell.length_c   1.000
_cell.angle_alpha   90.00
_cell.angle_beta   90.00
_cell.angle_gamma   90.00
#
_symmetry.space_group_name_H-M   'P 1'
#
loop_
_entity.id
_entity.type
_entity.pdbx_description
1 polymer ?
#
loop_
_entity_poly.entity_id
_entity_poly.type
_entity_poly.pdbx_seq_one_letter_code
_entity_poly.pdbx_strand_id
1 'polypeptide(L)'
;MLLQYGNTTTTPEWNIDEKIPLGYSRVYYVYSGEVEYEDNQGKTLLKCGYLYIFPSVSPYQMKQNLQNRLHCTFIHIDVFPALITDLIEVNIEGNLVLKYILLSIAASIDVDDIKLIFALADVFETYCKEHNLFISLNKQISNLLLYIAEHIEEKVSVENLCSLAGYNEQYFIRLFKQTIGLSPYQYIISYRLKEAKILLKTDISITQIARMTGYRDIKSFSRSFKENFGFSPTVYRNVYVVQP
;
A
#
# COMPACT_ATOMS: atom_id res chain seq x y z
N MET A 1 -7.84 -2.81 5.70
CA MET A 1 -7.15 -2.85 7.03
C MET A 1 -6.22 -1.66 7.17
N LEU A 2 -6.35 -0.87 8.26
CA LEU A 2 -5.48 0.26 8.58
C LEU A 2 -4.09 -0.22 9.01
N LEU A 3 -3.02 0.36 8.43
CA LEU A 3 -1.62 -0.02 8.68
C LEU A 3 -0.83 1.06 9.42
N GLN A 4 -1.09 2.33 9.09
CA GLN A 4 -0.41 3.49 9.65
C GLN A 4 -1.31 4.73 9.49
N TYR A 5 -1.15 5.70 10.36
CA TYR A 5 -1.90 6.96 10.31
C TYR A 5 -1.13 8.11 10.96
N GLY A 6 -1.52 9.33 10.65
CA GLY A 6 -1.01 10.54 11.27
C GLY A 6 -1.70 11.80 10.76
N ASN A 7 -1.61 12.87 11.54
CA ASN A 7 -2.04 14.22 11.19
C ASN A 7 -0.87 15.16 11.49
N THR A 8 -0.10 15.54 10.47
CA THR A 8 1.19 16.19 10.72
C THR A 8 1.73 16.94 9.50
N THR A 9 2.71 17.80 9.77
CA THR A 9 3.61 18.34 8.74
C THR A 9 4.80 17.39 8.58
N THR A 10 5.12 17.03 7.36
CA THR A 10 6.24 16.13 7.04
C THR A 10 7.59 16.69 7.48
N THR A 11 8.56 15.81 7.74
CA THR A 11 9.95 16.21 8.06
C THR A 11 10.67 16.73 6.80
N PRO A 12 11.77 17.49 6.93
CA PRO A 12 12.55 17.94 5.77
C PRO A 12 13.06 16.80 4.87
N GLU A 13 13.36 15.65 5.46
CA GLU A 13 13.89 14.48 4.77
C GLU A 13 12.80 13.64 4.09
N TRP A 14 11.52 14.00 4.29
CA TRP A 14 10.42 13.24 3.72
C TRP A 14 10.45 13.28 2.19
N ASN A 15 10.47 12.12 1.63
CA ASN A 15 10.26 11.84 0.20
C ASN A 15 9.72 10.41 0.06
N ILE A 16 9.12 10.12 -1.07
CA ILE A 16 8.65 8.78 -1.41
C ILE A 16 9.28 8.38 -2.75
N ASP A 17 9.90 7.22 -2.79
CA ASP A 17 10.43 6.59 -4.01
C ASP A 17 10.00 5.12 -4.02
N GLU A 18 8.75 4.88 -4.45
CA GLU A 18 8.15 3.55 -4.51
C GLU A 18 8.47 2.88 -5.85
N LYS A 19 9.69 2.40 -6.00
CA LYS A 19 10.11 1.63 -7.18
C LYS A 19 9.39 0.28 -7.27
N ILE A 20 9.08 -0.30 -6.11
CA ILE A 20 8.35 -1.57 -6.00
C ILE A 20 7.14 -1.31 -5.09
N PRO A 21 5.94 -1.47 -5.63
CA PRO A 21 4.71 -1.22 -4.89
C PRO A 21 4.60 -2.05 -3.62
N LEU A 22 4.17 -1.43 -2.55
CA LEU A 22 4.09 -2.04 -1.21
C LEU A 22 2.84 -2.89 -0.98
N GLY A 23 1.90 -2.94 -1.95
CA GLY A 23 0.66 -3.69 -1.85
C GLY A 23 -0.38 -3.06 -0.90
N TYR A 24 -0.16 -1.82 -0.47
CA TYR A 24 -1.13 -1.00 0.24
C TYR A 24 -1.17 0.41 -0.34
N SER A 25 -2.25 1.13 -0.10
CA SER A 25 -2.40 2.51 -0.56
C SER A 25 -2.12 3.51 0.55
N ARG A 26 -1.43 4.58 0.21
CA ARG A 26 -1.42 5.80 1.00
C ARG A 26 -2.65 6.62 0.65
N VAL A 27 -3.25 7.23 1.64
CA VAL A 27 -4.39 8.13 1.48
C VAL A 27 -4.04 9.42 2.19
N TYR A 28 -4.00 10.53 1.47
CA TYR A 28 -3.66 11.85 2.04
C TYR A 28 -4.78 12.84 1.81
N TYR A 29 -5.28 13.45 2.89
CA TYR A 29 -6.08 14.66 2.80
C TYR A 29 -5.15 15.86 3.03
N VAL A 30 -4.96 16.68 2.00
CA VAL A 30 -3.95 17.74 1.98
C VAL A 30 -4.53 19.05 2.50
N TYR A 31 -3.96 19.58 3.59
CA TYR A 31 -4.32 20.89 4.14
C TYR A 31 -3.49 22.03 3.55
N SER A 32 -2.18 21.81 3.38
CA SER A 32 -1.26 22.78 2.82
C SER A 32 0.03 22.09 2.36
N GLY A 33 0.89 22.85 1.71
CA GLY A 33 2.18 22.37 1.22
C GLY A 33 2.18 22.18 -0.28
N GLU A 34 3.38 21.93 -0.80
CA GLU A 34 3.62 21.74 -2.22
C GLU A 34 4.38 20.44 -2.42
N VAL A 35 3.75 19.48 -3.11
CA VAL A 35 4.30 18.16 -3.39
C VAL A 35 4.10 17.84 -4.86
N GLU A 36 5.18 17.50 -5.53
CA GLU A 36 5.16 16.91 -6.86
C GLU A 36 5.04 15.40 -6.74
N TYR A 37 3.99 14.84 -7.31
CA TYR A 37 3.81 13.41 -7.56
C TYR A 37 4.23 13.11 -9.00
N GLU A 38 4.93 11.99 -9.21
CA GLU A 38 5.38 11.55 -10.53
C GLU A 38 5.20 10.04 -10.67
N ASP A 39 4.58 9.60 -11.76
CA ASP A 39 4.46 8.21 -12.18
C ASP A 39 4.75 8.06 -13.68
N ASN A 40 4.43 6.90 -14.26
CA ASN A 40 4.59 6.63 -15.68
C ASN A 40 3.64 7.42 -16.61
N GLN A 41 2.62 8.09 -16.05
CA GLN A 41 1.66 8.91 -16.79
C GLN A 41 2.08 10.40 -16.81
N GLY A 42 2.95 10.81 -15.87
CA GLY A 42 3.49 12.16 -15.81
C GLY A 42 3.60 12.70 -14.40
N LYS A 43 3.56 14.05 -14.30
CA LYS A 43 3.70 14.79 -13.06
C LYS A 43 2.41 15.50 -12.68
N THR A 44 2.10 15.48 -11.38
CA THR A 44 0.93 16.16 -10.80
C THR A 44 1.35 16.88 -9.52
N LEU A 45 0.93 18.14 -9.35
CA LEU A 45 1.06 18.83 -8.08
C LEU A 45 -0.15 18.53 -7.19
N LEU A 46 0.11 18.13 -5.96
CA LEU A 46 -0.96 17.91 -5.00
C LEU A 46 -1.56 19.24 -4.56
N LYS A 47 -2.90 19.32 -4.56
CA LYS A 47 -3.68 20.53 -4.26
C LYS A 47 -4.22 20.49 -2.83
N CYS A 48 -4.21 21.65 -2.17
CA CYS A 48 -4.90 21.84 -0.89
C CYS A 48 -6.42 21.58 -1.04
N GLY A 49 -7.03 20.97 -0.04
CA GLY A 49 -8.47 20.65 -0.04
C GLY A 49 -8.85 19.40 -0.84
N TYR A 50 -7.86 18.64 -1.32
CA TYR A 50 -8.06 17.39 -2.04
C TYR A 50 -7.69 16.17 -1.21
N LEU A 51 -8.40 15.09 -1.45
CA LEU A 51 -8.03 13.74 -1.05
C LEU A 51 -7.29 13.07 -2.20
N TYR A 52 -6.16 12.44 -1.88
CA TYR A 52 -5.39 11.61 -2.79
C TYR A 52 -5.33 10.17 -2.28
N ILE A 53 -5.63 9.21 -3.15
CA ILE A 53 -5.42 7.78 -2.89
C ILE A 53 -4.36 7.31 -3.88
N PHE A 54 -3.20 6.93 -3.35
CA PHE A 54 -2.03 6.58 -4.16
C PHE A 54 -2.06 5.11 -4.57
N PRO A 55 -1.46 4.77 -5.71
CA PRO A 55 -1.40 3.41 -6.21
C PRO A 55 -0.86 2.43 -5.18
N SER A 56 -1.48 1.25 -5.09
CA SER A 56 -1.00 0.13 -4.26
C SER A 56 -0.12 -0.84 -5.03
N VAL A 57 -0.16 -0.80 -6.36
CA VAL A 57 0.49 -1.77 -7.24
C VAL A 57 1.31 -1.15 -8.38
N SER A 58 1.35 0.17 -8.49
CA SER A 58 2.15 0.89 -9.49
C SER A 58 3.27 1.69 -8.81
N PRO A 59 4.46 1.79 -9.41
CA PRO A 59 5.55 2.62 -8.88
C PRO A 59 5.24 4.10 -9.05
N TYR A 60 5.69 4.91 -8.09
CA TYR A 60 5.59 6.37 -8.15
C TYR A 60 6.60 7.03 -7.22
N GLN A 61 6.80 8.34 -7.42
CA GLN A 61 7.65 9.17 -6.56
C GLN A 61 6.87 10.38 -6.05
N MET A 62 7.22 10.86 -4.86
CA MET A 62 6.74 12.15 -4.34
C MET A 62 7.88 12.94 -3.75
N LYS A 63 7.96 14.24 -4.10
CA LYS A 63 8.93 15.19 -3.57
C LYS A 63 8.22 16.44 -3.08
N GLN A 64 8.52 16.87 -1.88
CA GLN A 64 7.98 18.11 -1.33
C GLN A 64 8.89 19.32 -1.59
N ASN A 65 8.29 20.50 -1.60
CA ASN A 65 9.03 21.75 -1.48
C ASN A 65 9.45 21.95 -0.01
N LEU A 66 10.75 22.07 0.25
CA LEU A 66 11.28 22.20 1.61
C LEU A 66 10.85 23.51 2.32
N GLN A 67 10.53 24.56 1.55
CA GLN A 67 10.04 25.84 2.09
C GLN A 67 8.53 25.84 2.30
N ASN A 68 7.80 24.90 1.68
CA ASN A 68 6.36 24.74 1.81
C ASN A 68 6.02 23.25 1.95
N ARG A 69 6.36 22.68 3.13
CA ARG A 69 6.25 21.25 3.40
C ARG A 69 4.79 20.81 3.48
N LEU A 70 4.56 19.56 3.08
CA LEU A 70 3.25 18.93 3.13
C LEU A 70 2.70 18.87 4.56
N HIS A 71 1.50 19.40 4.75
CA HIS A 71 0.66 19.17 5.92
C HIS A 71 -0.58 18.40 5.49
N CYS A 72 -0.75 17.21 6.05
CA CYS A 72 -1.87 16.34 5.70
C CYS A 72 -2.29 15.43 6.85
N THR A 73 -3.55 15.01 6.84
CA THR A 73 -3.94 13.76 7.49
C THR A 73 -3.64 12.63 6.53
N PHE A 74 -2.96 11.61 7.02
CA PHE A 74 -2.69 10.42 6.21
C PHE A 74 -3.15 9.15 6.92
N ILE A 75 -3.61 8.20 6.11
CA ILE A 75 -3.79 6.80 6.50
C ILE A 75 -3.16 5.91 5.43
N HIS A 76 -2.54 4.82 5.86
CA HIS A 76 -2.08 3.76 4.97
C HIS A 76 -3.02 2.57 5.14
N ILE A 77 -3.66 2.16 4.06
CA ILE A 77 -4.71 1.13 4.08
C ILE A 77 -4.38 0.01 3.11
N ASP A 78 -4.62 -1.20 3.58
CA ASP A 78 -4.67 -2.39 2.73
C ASP A 78 -6.13 -2.66 2.37
N VAL A 79 -6.47 -2.44 1.11
CA VAL A 79 -7.83 -2.60 0.57
C VAL A 79 -8.03 -3.96 -0.13
N PHE A 80 -7.08 -4.88 0.07
CA PHE A 80 -7.13 -6.21 -0.52
C PHE A 80 -8.53 -6.87 -0.37
N PRO A 81 -9.08 -7.55 -1.38
CA PRO A 81 -8.51 -7.85 -2.71
C PRO A 81 -8.68 -6.72 -3.76
N ALA A 82 -9.26 -5.58 -3.41
CA ALA A 82 -9.27 -4.43 -4.31
C ALA A 82 -7.85 -3.88 -4.49
N LEU A 83 -7.61 -3.22 -5.60
CA LEU A 83 -6.32 -2.61 -5.94
C LEU A 83 -6.53 -1.19 -6.42
N ILE A 84 -5.52 -0.37 -6.18
CA ILE A 84 -5.42 0.99 -6.72
C ILE A 84 -4.27 0.98 -7.72
N THR A 85 -4.57 1.15 -9.00
CA THR A 85 -3.57 1.14 -10.08
C THR A 85 -3.04 2.52 -10.42
N ASP A 86 -3.88 3.53 -10.25
CA ASP A 86 -3.62 4.91 -10.65
C ASP A 86 -3.86 5.87 -9.48
N LEU A 87 -3.32 7.08 -9.58
CA LEU A 87 -3.62 8.13 -8.62
C LEU A 87 -5.09 8.53 -8.70
N ILE A 88 -5.78 8.49 -7.56
CA ILE A 88 -7.15 8.98 -7.43
C ILE A 88 -7.10 10.34 -6.74
N GLU A 89 -7.64 11.35 -7.41
CA GLU A 89 -7.76 12.72 -6.92
C GLU A 89 -9.24 13.05 -6.71
N VAL A 90 -9.63 13.45 -5.50
CA VAL A 90 -11.01 13.79 -5.16
C VAL A 90 -11.04 15.18 -4.54
N ASN A 91 -11.77 16.11 -5.19
CA ASN A 91 -12.08 17.40 -4.59
C ASN A 91 -13.10 17.22 -3.46
N ILE A 92 -12.75 17.68 -2.25
CA ILE A 92 -13.57 17.47 -1.04
C ILE A 92 -14.61 18.57 -0.83
N GLU A 93 -14.49 19.74 -1.47
CA GLU A 93 -15.38 20.88 -1.23
C GLU A 93 -16.88 20.57 -1.48
N GLY A 94 -17.18 19.74 -2.49
CA GLY A 94 -18.54 19.32 -2.82
C GLY A 94 -19.01 18.07 -2.10
N ASN A 95 -18.16 17.39 -1.30
CA ASN A 95 -18.43 16.10 -0.68
C ASN A 95 -18.39 16.15 0.84
N LEU A 96 -19.49 16.62 1.43
CA LEU A 96 -19.58 16.83 2.88
C LEU A 96 -19.39 15.54 3.67
N VAL A 97 -19.91 14.41 3.20
CA VAL A 97 -19.80 13.12 3.91
C VAL A 97 -18.34 12.71 4.00
N LEU A 98 -17.64 12.68 2.86
CA LEU A 98 -16.22 12.32 2.83
C LEU A 98 -15.38 13.31 3.63
N LYS A 99 -15.68 14.60 3.54
CA LYS A 99 -15.02 15.65 4.32
C LYS A 99 -15.13 15.41 5.81
N TYR A 100 -16.31 15.11 6.33
CA TYR A 100 -16.50 14.87 7.76
C TYR A 100 -15.86 13.55 8.22
N ILE A 101 -15.84 12.51 7.39
CA ILE A 101 -15.09 11.27 7.69
C ILE A 101 -13.60 11.61 7.88
N LEU A 102 -12.98 12.34 6.94
CA LEU A 102 -11.55 12.70 6.99
C LEU A 102 -11.23 13.61 8.19
N LEU A 103 -12.07 14.61 8.47
CA LEU A 103 -11.89 15.49 9.62
C LEU A 103 -12.08 14.74 10.96
N SER A 104 -12.99 13.77 11.01
CA SER A 104 -13.17 12.93 12.20
C SER A 104 -11.96 12.01 12.43
N ILE A 105 -11.36 11.46 11.36
CA ILE A 105 -10.10 10.72 11.44
C ILE A 105 -8.99 11.62 12.00
N ALA A 106 -8.83 12.83 11.45
CA ALA A 106 -7.85 13.80 11.92
C ALA A 106 -8.01 14.12 13.41
N ALA A 107 -9.23 14.47 13.82
CA ALA A 107 -9.53 14.79 15.21
C ALA A 107 -9.26 13.60 16.16
N SER A 108 -9.57 12.38 15.73
CA SER A 108 -9.31 11.17 16.52
C SER A 108 -7.82 10.88 16.68
N ILE A 109 -7.02 11.19 15.64
CA ILE A 109 -5.55 11.10 15.69
C ILE A 109 -4.99 12.13 16.68
N ASP A 110 -5.48 13.36 16.65
CA ASP A 110 -5.00 14.45 17.52
C ASP A 110 -5.27 14.20 19.02
N VAL A 111 -6.30 13.39 19.33
CA VAL A 111 -6.61 12.98 20.72
C VAL A 111 -6.16 11.56 21.06
N ASP A 112 -5.44 10.89 20.15
CA ASP A 112 -4.92 9.51 20.28
C ASP A 112 -6.01 8.46 20.60
N ASP A 113 -7.24 8.62 20.07
CA ASP A 113 -8.30 7.62 20.20
C ASP A 113 -8.15 6.51 19.17
N ILE A 114 -7.28 5.55 19.49
CA ILE A 114 -6.93 4.43 18.61
C ILE A 114 -8.17 3.66 18.13
N LYS A 115 -9.15 3.40 19.03
CA LYS A 115 -10.35 2.62 18.66
C LYS A 115 -11.20 3.37 17.64
N LEU A 116 -11.36 4.67 17.84
CA LEU A 116 -12.14 5.50 16.95
C LEU A 116 -11.43 5.68 15.59
N ILE A 117 -10.10 5.80 15.57
CA ILE A 117 -9.30 5.85 14.33
C ILE A 117 -9.57 4.60 13.47
N PHE A 118 -9.51 3.40 14.05
CA PHE A 118 -9.78 2.16 13.31
C PHE A 118 -11.23 2.09 12.80
N ALA A 119 -12.22 2.44 13.64
CA ALA A 119 -13.61 2.45 13.24
C ALA A 119 -13.88 3.44 12.09
N LEU A 120 -13.30 4.64 12.14
CA LEU A 120 -13.43 5.64 11.09
C LEU A 120 -12.69 5.25 9.80
N ALA A 121 -11.57 4.54 9.90
CA ALA A 121 -10.89 3.98 8.72
C ALA A 121 -11.76 2.92 8.01
N ASP A 122 -12.50 2.09 8.76
CA ASP A 122 -13.46 1.13 8.19
C ASP A 122 -14.65 1.86 7.53
N VAL A 123 -15.15 2.94 8.14
CA VAL A 123 -16.18 3.81 7.53
C VAL A 123 -15.65 4.44 6.23
N PHE A 124 -14.42 4.95 6.23
CA PHE A 124 -13.78 5.49 5.03
C PHE A 124 -13.65 4.43 3.92
N GLU A 125 -13.18 3.23 4.27
CA GLU A 125 -13.04 2.12 3.32
C GLU A 125 -14.40 1.72 2.72
N THR A 126 -15.46 1.65 3.55
CA THR A 126 -16.84 1.39 3.11
C THR A 126 -17.31 2.48 2.15
N TYR A 127 -17.12 3.75 2.51
CA TYR A 127 -17.46 4.88 1.65
C TYR A 127 -16.78 4.76 0.27
N CYS A 128 -15.48 4.49 0.25
CA CYS A 128 -14.73 4.36 -1.00
C CYS A 128 -15.24 3.21 -1.88
N LYS A 129 -15.64 2.08 -1.28
CA LYS A 129 -16.24 0.94 -2.01
C LYS A 129 -17.58 1.29 -2.63
N GLU A 130 -18.47 1.91 -1.85
CA GLU A 130 -19.82 2.31 -2.29
C GLU A 130 -19.78 3.37 -3.42
N HIS A 131 -18.75 4.21 -3.43
CA HIS A 131 -18.58 5.28 -4.43
C HIS A 131 -17.59 4.90 -5.56
N ASN A 132 -17.23 3.61 -5.67
CA ASN A 132 -16.34 3.06 -6.71
C ASN A 132 -14.99 3.78 -6.81
N LEU A 133 -14.45 4.26 -5.68
CA LEU A 133 -13.10 4.83 -5.62
C LEU A 133 -12.03 3.74 -5.66
N PHE A 134 -12.38 2.50 -5.37
CA PHE A 134 -11.47 1.34 -5.51
C PHE A 134 -11.84 0.55 -6.75
N ILE A 135 -10.82 0.13 -7.51
CA ILE A 135 -11.05 -0.70 -8.69
C ILE A 135 -11.55 -2.07 -8.26
N SER A 136 -12.76 -2.41 -8.68
CA SER A 136 -13.27 -3.77 -8.57
C SER A 136 -12.64 -4.63 -9.65
N LEU A 137 -11.78 -5.56 -9.24
CA LEU A 137 -11.22 -6.56 -10.15
C LEU A 137 -12.31 -7.52 -10.63
N ASN A 138 -12.14 -8.09 -11.81
CA ASN A 138 -13.00 -9.19 -12.22
C ASN A 138 -12.85 -10.37 -11.23
N LYS A 139 -13.92 -11.14 -11.05
CA LYS A 139 -13.99 -12.22 -10.07
C LYS A 139 -12.84 -13.24 -10.21
N GLN A 140 -12.39 -13.49 -11.42
CA GLN A 140 -11.32 -14.46 -11.69
C GLN A 140 -9.97 -13.97 -11.15
N ILE A 141 -9.61 -12.71 -11.41
CA ILE A 141 -8.39 -12.12 -10.87
C ILE A 141 -8.46 -12.00 -9.35
N SER A 142 -9.60 -11.57 -8.79
CA SER A 142 -9.79 -11.52 -7.33
C SER A 142 -9.58 -12.88 -6.67
N ASN A 143 -10.11 -13.96 -7.25
CA ASN A 143 -9.92 -15.31 -6.74
C ASN A 143 -8.45 -15.75 -6.79
N LEU A 144 -7.69 -15.36 -7.83
CA LEU A 144 -6.26 -15.67 -7.90
C LEU A 144 -5.46 -14.90 -6.84
N LEU A 145 -5.81 -13.65 -6.56
CA LEU A 145 -5.16 -12.88 -5.50
C LEU A 145 -5.47 -13.47 -4.11
N LEU A 146 -6.70 -13.90 -3.86
CA LEU A 146 -7.08 -14.62 -2.65
C LEU A 146 -6.28 -15.93 -2.52
N TYR A 147 -6.19 -16.72 -3.59
CA TYR A 147 -5.38 -17.94 -3.60
C TYR A 147 -3.92 -17.65 -3.25
N ILE A 148 -3.30 -16.60 -3.81
CA ILE A 148 -1.93 -16.20 -3.47
C ILE A 148 -1.82 -15.89 -1.98
N ALA A 149 -2.78 -15.16 -1.41
CA ALA A 149 -2.78 -14.77 -0.01
C ALA A 149 -2.90 -15.98 0.93
N GLU A 150 -3.81 -16.89 0.63
CA GLU A 150 -4.06 -18.09 1.44
C GLU A 150 -2.91 -19.11 1.40
N HIS A 151 -2.11 -19.12 0.29
CA HIS A 151 -1.04 -20.07 0.08
C HIS A 151 0.36 -19.44 0.10
N ILE A 152 0.48 -18.25 0.72
CA ILE A 152 1.72 -17.45 0.65
C ILE A 152 2.93 -18.17 1.25
N GLU A 153 2.72 -19.01 2.25
CA GLU A 153 3.75 -19.84 2.88
C GLU A 153 4.24 -20.97 1.96
N GLU A 154 3.44 -21.36 0.99
CA GLU A 154 3.72 -22.43 0.06
C GLU A 154 4.49 -21.94 -1.18
N LYS A 155 4.87 -22.88 -2.03
CA LYS A 155 5.47 -22.55 -3.32
C LYS A 155 4.39 -22.17 -4.34
N VAL A 156 3.85 -20.95 -4.26
CA VAL A 156 3.01 -20.42 -5.32
C VAL A 156 3.86 -20.17 -6.57
N SER A 157 3.53 -20.83 -7.67
CA SER A 157 4.21 -20.67 -8.96
C SER A 157 3.28 -20.02 -9.99
N VAL A 158 3.87 -19.37 -10.99
CA VAL A 158 3.10 -18.78 -12.12
C VAL A 158 2.34 -19.88 -12.86
N GLU A 159 2.93 -21.06 -13.01
CA GLU A 159 2.30 -22.22 -13.63
C GLU A 159 1.02 -22.67 -12.90
N ASN A 160 1.06 -22.71 -11.56
CA ASN A 160 -0.14 -23.02 -10.75
C ASN A 160 -1.23 -21.98 -10.97
N LEU A 161 -0.88 -20.70 -11.00
CA LEU A 161 -1.85 -19.63 -11.24
C LEU A 161 -2.45 -19.68 -12.66
N CYS A 162 -1.63 -20.02 -13.66
CA CYS A 162 -2.11 -20.23 -15.03
C CYS A 162 -3.13 -21.37 -15.11
N SER A 163 -2.84 -22.48 -14.45
CA SER A 163 -3.72 -23.65 -14.40
C SER A 163 -5.04 -23.33 -13.72
N LEU A 164 -5.02 -22.63 -12.60
CA LEU A 164 -6.21 -22.16 -11.90
C LEU A 164 -7.05 -21.17 -12.71
N ALA A 165 -6.38 -20.31 -13.49
CA ALA A 165 -7.03 -19.35 -14.37
C ALA A 165 -7.57 -19.97 -15.68
N GLY A 166 -7.14 -21.17 -16.04
CA GLY A 166 -7.50 -21.79 -17.32
C GLY A 166 -6.87 -21.10 -18.53
N TYR A 167 -5.71 -20.42 -18.36
CA TYR A 167 -5.03 -19.69 -19.42
C TYR A 167 -3.67 -20.30 -19.74
N ASN A 168 -3.19 -20.11 -20.98
CA ASN A 168 -1.78 -20.34 -21.27
C ASN A 168 -0.91 -19.26 -20.58
N GLU A 169 0.34 -19.62 -20.28
CA GLU A 169 1.24 -18.79 -19.46
C GLU A 169 1.49 -17.41 -20.06
N GLN A 170 1.75 -17.31 -21.36
CA GLN A 170 2.05 -16.02 -22.01
C GLN A 170 0.87 -15.06 -21.97
N TYR A 171 -0.34 -15.56 -22.24
CA TYR A 171 -1.56 -14.78 -22.17
C TYR A 171 -1.83 -14.34 -20.71
N PHE A 172 -1.69 -15.28 -19.76
CA PHE A 172 -1.91 -15.02 -18.34
C PHE A 172 -0.98 -13.92 -17.82
N ILE A 173 0.33 -14.02 -18.06
CA ILE A 173 1.31 -13.02 -17.61
C ILE A 173 0.95 -11.64 -18.16
N ARG A 174 0.58 -11.55 -19.45
CA ARG A 174 0.18 -10.29 -20.07
C ARG A 174 -1.10 -9.73 -19.45
N LEU A 175 -2.15 -10.56 -19.34
CA LEU A 175 -3.43 -10.17 -18.75
C LEU A 175 -3.25 -9.72 -17.30
N PHE A 176 -2.55 -10.51 -16.48
CA PHE A 176 -2.30 -10.19 -15.08
C PHE A 176 -1.54 -8.86 -14.97
N LYS A 177 -0.49 -8.66 -15.77
CA LYS A 177 0.28 -7.40 -15.78
C LYS A 177 -0.56 -6.20 -16.24
N GLN A 178 -1.43 -6.37 -17.23
CA GLN A 178 -2.35 -5.32 -17.68
C GLN A 178 -3.37 -4.95 -16.59
N THR A 179 -3.85 -5.94 -15.82
CA THR A 179 -4.87 -5.74 -14.80
C THR A 179 -4.28 -5.24 -13.48
N ILE A 180 -3.11 -5.77 -13.08
CA ILE A 180 -2.51 -5.55 -11.75
C ILE A 180 -1.36 -4.53 -11.79
N GLY A 181 -0.80 -4.24 -12.98
CA GLY A 181 0.39 -3.41 -13.14
C GLY A 181 1.70 -4.16 -12.93
N LEU A 182 1.70 -5.30 -12.23
CA LEU A 182 2.84 -6.16 -11.95
C LEU A 182 2.71 -7.51 -12.67
N SER A 183 3.86 -8.14 -12.99
CA SER A 183 3.81 -9.55 -13.38
C SER A 183 3.37 -10.42 -12.19
N PRO A 184 2.82 -11.63 -12.43
CA PRO A 184 2.43 -12.54 -11.33
C PRO A 184 3.56 -12.80 -10.33
N TYR A 185 4.77 -13.00 -10.82
CA TYR A 185 5.96 -13.20 -9.98
C TYR A 185 6.27 -11.97 -9.12
N GLN A 186 6.27 -10.78 -9.72
CA GLN A 186 6.50 -9.52 -8.97
C GLN A 186 5.43 -9.30 -7.91
N TYR A 187 4.17 -9.61 -8.22
CA TYR A 187 3.06 -9.51 -7.28
C TYR A 187 3.25 -10.45 -6.08
N ILE A 188 3.59 -11.73 -6.31
CA ILE A 188 3.87 -12.69 -5.24
C ILE A 188 4.99 -12.18 -4.32
N ILE A 189 6.09 -11.68 -4.88
CA ILE A 189 7.20 -11.12 -4.10
C ILE A 189 6.75 -9.90 -3.29
N SER A 190 6.06 -8.96 -3.92
CA SER A 190 5.53 -7.77 -3.25
C SER A 190 4.61 -8.16 -2.08
N TYR A 191 3.70 -9.11 -2.29
CA TYR A 191 2.79 -9.58 -1.26
C TYR A 191 3.54 -10.25 -0.09
N ARG A 192 4.52 -11.12 -0.37
CA ARG A 192 5.38 -11.74 0.65
C ARG A 192 6.12 -10.72 1.49
N LEU A 193 6.66 -9.69 0.86
CA LEU A 193 7.40 -8.64 1.54
C LEU A 193 6.48 -7.71 2.36
N LYS A 194 5.25 -7.50 1.91
CA LYS A 194 4.21 -6.79 2.68
C LYS A 194 3.89 -7.55 3.97
N GLU A 195 3.60 -8.85 3.88
CA GLU A 195 3.35 -9.70 5.05
C GLU A 195 4.57 -9.75 6.00
N ALA A 196 5.78 -9.85 5.42
CA ALA A 196 7.01 -9.79 6.21
C ALA A 196 7.14 -8.49 7.02
N LYS A 197 6.78 -7.33 6.46
CA LYS A 197 6.80 -6.05 7.19
C LYS A 197 5.84 -6.04 8.38
N ILE A 198 4.67 -6.68 8.24
CA ILE A 198 3.70 -6.82 9.35
C ILE A 198 4.31 -7.70 10.45
N LEU A 199 4.83 -8.87 10.07
CA LEU A 199 5.43 -9.82 11.01
C LEU A 199 6.71 -9.27 11.66
N LEU A 200 7.47 -8.42 10.99
CA LEU A 200 8.65 -7.77 11.56
C LEU A 200 8.33 -6.85 12.75
N LYS A 201 7.07 -6.43 12.90
CA LYS A 201 6.61 -5.66 14.08
C LYS A 201 6.34 -6.52 15.31
N THR A 202 6.46 -7.83 15.19
CA THR A 202 6.28 -8.81 16.29
C THR A 202 7.63 -9.39 16.73
N ASP A 203 7.62 -10.18 17.80
CA ASP A 203 8.82 -10.86 18.33
C ASP A 203 9.21 -12.13 17.57
N ILE A 204 8.49 -12.47 16.49
CA ILE A 204 8.78 -13.64 15.64
C ILE A 204 10.18 -13.52 15.04
N SER A 205 10.98 -14.59 15.09
CA SER A 205 12.33 -14.58 14.56
C SER A 205 12.37 -14.34 13.04
N ILE A 206 13.43 -13.70 12.55
CA ILE A 206 13.61 -13.42 11.10
C ILE A 206 13.55 -14.73 10.27
N THR A 207 14.08 -15.83 10.82
CA THR A 207 14.04 -17.15 10.17
C THR A 207 12.61 -17.68 10.05
N GLN A 208 11.80 -17.53 11.09
CA GLN A 208 10.39 -17.91 11.05
C GLN A 208 9.60 -17.03 10.09
N ILE A 209 9.82 -15.72 10.09
CA ILE A 209 9.20 -14.79 9.14
C ILE A 209 9.50 -15.20 7.69
N ALA A 210 10.76 -15.53 7.39
CA ALA A 210 11.14 -16.02 6.05
C ALA A 210 10.31 -17.24 5.62
N ARG A 211 10.09 -18.19 6.52
CA ARG A 211 9.25 -19.38 6.24
C ARG A 211 7.78 -19.02 6.07
N MET A 212 7.21 -18.27 7.02
CA MET A 212 5.80 -17.85 7.00
C MET A 212 5.45 -16.99 5.78
N THR A 213 6.45 -16.36 5.17
CA THR A 213 6.27 -15.59 3.94
C THR A 213 6.74 -16.34 2.68
N GLY A 214 6.89 -17.65 2.76
CA GLY A 214 7.13 -18.53 1.61
C GLY A 214 8.54 -18.48 1.02
N TYR A 215 9.53 -17.98 1.76
CA TYR A 215 10.92 -18.06 1.33
C TYR A 215 11.57 -19.38 1.77
N ARG A 216 12.34 -19.98 0.86
CA ARG A 216 13.04 -21.24 1.12
C ARG A 216 14.04 -21.13 2.28
N ASP A 217 14.70 -19.99 2.38
CA ASP A 217 15.75 -19.75 3.37
C ASP A 217 15.87 -18.27 3.71
N ILE A 218 16.51 -17.98 4.83
CA ILE A 218 16.72 -16.61 5.33
C ILE A 218 17.59 -15.76 4.41
N LYS A 219 18.50 -16.36 3.61
CA LYS A 219 19.40 -15.62 2.70
C LYS A 219 18.60 -15.04 1.54
N SER A 220 17.76 -15.88 0.90
CA SER A 220 16.87 -15.43 -0.19
C SER A 220 15.86 -14.40 0.29
N PHE A 221 15.28 -14.57 1.50
CA PHE A 221 14.42 -13.57 2.12
C PHE A 221 15.16 -12.24 2.35
N SER A 222 16.29 -12.27 3.04
CA SER A 222 17.02 -11.06 3.39
C SER A 222 17.53 -10.30 2.16
N ARG A 223 17.92 -11.03 1.12
CA ARG A 223 18.31 -10.45 -0.17
C ARG A 223 17.13 -9.76 -0.83
N SER A 224 16.01 -10.46 -0.99
CA SER A 224 14.80 -9.91 -1.59
C SER A 224 14.28 -8.68 -0.81
N PHE A 225 14.29 -8.73 0.51
CA PHE A 225 13.88 -7.63 1.37
C PHE A 225 14.81 -6.41 1.20
N LYS A 226 16.14 -6.62 1.18
CA LYS A 226 17.12 -5.55 0.98
C LYS A 226 17.04 -4.93 -0.41
N GLU A 227 16.85 -5.74 -1.45
CA GLU A 227 16.68 -5.27 -2.84
C GLU A 227 15.46 -4.37 -2.98
N ASN A 228 14.39 -4.64 -2.21
CA ASN A 228 13.13 -3.90 -2.28
C ASN A 228 13.09 -2.68 -1.36
N PHE A 229 13.71 -2.73 -0.17
CA PHE A 229 13.59 -1.68 0.85
C PHE A 229 14.91 -0.97 1.17
N GLY A 230 16.02 -1.37 0.57
CA GLY A 230 17.34 -0.77 0.78
C GLY A 230 18.08 -1.27 2.02
N PHE A 231 17.40 -1.92 2.99
CA PHE A 231 17.99 -2.42 4.24
C PHE A 231 17.60 -3.87 4.52
N SER A 232 18.40 -4.55 5.36
CA SER A 232 18.05 -5.92 5.77
C SER A 232 16.83 -5.95 6.69
N PRO A 233 16.11 -7.10 6.78
CA PRO A 233 14.98 -7.26 7.72
C PRO A 233 15.36 -6.94 9.18
N THR A 234 16.57 -7.28 9.60
CA THR A 234 17.07 -7.00 10.94
C THR A 234 17.23 -5.50 11.18
N VAL A 235 17.82 -4.78 10.22
CA VAL A 235 17.96 -3.31 10.30
C VAL A 235 16.58 -2.65 10.31
N TYR A 236 15.66 -3.11 9.45
CA TYR A 236 14.30 -2.60 9.42
C TYR A 236 13.61 -2.75 10.78
N ARG A 237 13.67 -3.93 11.40
CA ARG A 237 13.10 -4.17 12.74
C ARG A 237 13.68 -3.21 13.77
N ASN A 238 14.99 -3.08 13.83
CA ASN A 238 15.65 -2.27 14.85
C ASN A 238 15.39 -0.76 14.71
N VAL A 239 15.26 -0.27 13.48
CA VAL A 239 15.08 1.17 13.21
C VAL A 239 13.60 1.59 13.24
N TYR A 240 12.69 0.76 12.72
CA TYR A 240 11.30 1.16 12.47
C TYR A 240 10.28 0.54 13.43
N VAL A 241 10.69 -0.43 14.25
CA VAL A 241 9.77 -1.17 15.14
C VAL A 241 10.14 -0.98 16.62
N VAL A 242 11.39 -0.74 16.93
CA VAL A 242 11.91 -0.65 18.33
C VAL A 242 11.98 0.78 18.85
N GLN A 243 11.50 1.78 18.11
CA GLN A 243 11.30 3.12 18.68
C GLN A 243 9.92 3.19 19.33
N PRO A 244 9.86 3.39 20.67
CA PRO A 244 8.61 3.60 21.42
C PRO A 244 7.93 4.88 21.00
#